data_e175d416289942228f36f2f31af8065a
#
_entry.id   e175d416289942228f36f2f31af8065a
#
_cell.length_a   1.000
_cell.length_b   1.000
_cell.length_c   1.000
_cell.angle_alpha   90.00
_cell.angle_beta   90.00
_cell.angle_gamma   90.00
#
_symmetry.space_group_name_H-M   'P 1'
#
loop_
_entity.id
_entity.type
_entity.pdbx_description
1 polymer ?
#
loop_
_entity_poly.entity_id
_entity_poly.type
_entity_poly.pdbx_seq_one_letter_code
_entity_poly.pdbx_strand_id
1 'polypeptide(L)'
;MNELSGYVFSSLREGDIALYRGSGNGLTPILLVAAGETSPGCVERLEHEYALKSELDADWAARPVALTHDNGRMTLVLEDPGGTPLDRLLGRPRDVSHFLRIAIPLAGALRHVHQRGLIHKDIKPANILVNGATGAVKFTGFGIASRLARERQAPEPPETVAGTLAYMAPEQTGRMNRSVDSRSDLYALGVTFYELLTGALPFTAADPIELIHCHIAREPVPPHELASALPAPLSMIVMKLLAKTCEERYQTAAGVEADLRRCLTAWESFGRIDPFPLGLQDASDRLMIPEKLYGREGEIATLLAAFDRVVKHGGSELVLVSGYSGIGKSSVVNELHKVIVLPRGIFISGKFDLRLRDSPHSTLAQAFQGLIPQLLNGQTDDIPRCETRSRKLLAIRAAC
;
A
#
# COMPACT_ATOMS: atom_id res chain seq x y z
N MET A 1 30.15 -11.29 23.64
CA MET A 1 30.62 -12.21 22.58
C MET A 1 29.70 -12.00 21.40
N ASN A 2 30.27 -11.75 20.22
CA ASN A 2 29.45 -11.50 19.02
C ASN A 2 28.70 -12.79 18.67
N GLU A 3 27.39 -12.86 18.94
CA GLU A 3 26.56 -14.05 18.66
C GLU A 3 26.54 -14.43 17.16
N LEU A 4 27.04 -13.54 16.30
CA LEU A 4 27.13 -13.69 14.85
C LEU A 4 28.53 -14.15 14.39
N SER A 5 29.49 -14.36 15.32
CA SER A 5 30.81 -14.87 14.98
C SER A 5 30.70 -16.31 14.46
N GLY A 6 31.22 -16.57 13.25
CA GLY A 6 31.15 -17.89 12.60
C GLY A 6 30.14 -17.95 11.45
N TYR A 7 29.34 -16.93 11.24
CA TYR A 7 28.49 -16.83 10.04
C TYR A 7 29.22 -16.12 8.90
N VAL A 8 29.03 -16.62 7.69
CA VAL A 8 29.38 -15.95 6.44
C VAL A 8 28.08 -15.41 5.85
N PHE A 9 28.04 -14.11 5.59
CA PHE A 9 26.84 -13.42 5.11
C PHE A 9 26.89 -13.22 3.60
N SER A 10 25.77 -13.54 2.93
CA SER A 10 25.51 -13.23 1.52
C SER A 10 24.33 -12.25 1.40
N SER A 11 24.47 -11.21 0.58
CA SER A 11 23.41 -10.24 0.37
C SER A 11 22.23 -10.86 -0.39
N LEU A 12 21.03 -10.74 0.17
CA LEU A 12 19.77 -11.06 -0.48
C LEU A 12 19.07 -9.81 -1.02
N ARG A 13 19.18 -8.67 -0.31
CA ARG A 13 18.60 -7.38 -0.68
C ARG A 13 19.47 -6.27 -0.14
N GLU A 14 19.68 -5.24 -0.93
CA GLU A 14 20.33 -3.98 -0.54
C GLU A 14 19.29 -2.87 -0.37
N GLY A 15 19.66 -1.77 0.28
CA GLY A 15 18.82 -0.60 0.52
C GLY A 15 18.83 -0.15 1.97
N ASP A 16 17.91 0.74 2.32
CA ASP A 16 17.78 1.33 3.67
C ASP A 16 17.59 0.28 4.77
N ILE A 17 16.97 -0.83 4.43
CA ILE A 17 16.88 -2.04 5.25
C ILE A 17 17.41 -3.18 4.39
N ALA A 18 18.65 -3.55 4.63
CA ALA A 18 19.32 -4.63 3.91
C ALA A 18 18.97 -6.01 4.51
N LEU A 19 18.93 -7.03 3.67
CA LEU A 19 18.68 -8.42 4.07
C LEU A 19 19.85 -9.30 3.64
N TYR A 20 20.41 -10.03 4.59
CA TYR A 20 21.51 -10.97 4.36
C TYR A 20 21.12 -12.36 4.83
N ARG A 21 21.68 -13.38 4.18
CA ARG A 21 21.63 -14.77 4.64
C ARG A 21 22.93 -15.14 5.28
N GLY A 22 22.89 -15.54 6.55
CA GLY A 22 24.02 -16.08 7.28
C GLY A 22 24.06 -17.60 7.23
N SER A 23 25.21 -18.16 6.85
CA SER A 23 25.48 -19.59 6.87
C SER A 23 26.83 -19.86 7.52
N GLY A 24 27.00 -21.01 8.19
CA GLY A 24 28.24 -21.41 8.82
C GLY A 24 28.28 -22.93 9.04
N ASN A 25 29.50 -23.51 9.19
CA ASN A 25 29.66 -24.95 9.42
C ASN A 25 29.03 -25.34 10.76
N GLY A 26 27.98 -26.19 10.69
CA GLY A 26 27.29 -26.68 11.87
C GLY A 26 26.34 -25.65 12.53
N LEU A 27 26.17 -24.49 11.94
CA LEU A 27 25.24 -23.45 12.41
C LEU A 27 23.91 -23.51 11.65
N THR A 28 22.83 -23.27 12.37
CA THR A 28 21.49 -23.09 11.75
C THR A 28 21.50 -21.83 10.90
N PRO A 29 21.11 -21.88 9.63
CA PRO A 29 21.01 -20.69 8.80
C PRO A 29 20.09 -19.62 9.40
N ILE A 30 20.48 -18.36 9.26
CA ILE A 30 19.72 -17.21 9.74
C ILE A 30 19.57 -16.15 8.64
N LEU A 31 18.56 -15.30 8.78
CA LEU A 31 18.48 -14.06 8.05
C LEU A 31 18.85 -12.89 8.97
N LEU A 32 19.59 -11.94 8.44
CA LEU A 32 20.02 -10.74 9.12
C LEU A 32 19.43 -9.54 8.42
N VAL A 33 18.62 -8.77 9.13
CA VAL A 33 18.04 -7.52 8.66
C VAL A 33 18.78 -6.37 9.33
N ALA A 34 19.50 -5.57 8.55
CA ALA A 34 20.34 -4.49 9.06
C ALA A 34 19.75 -3.12 8.65
N ALA A 35 19.63 -2.20 9.62
CA ALA A 35 19.25 -0.82 9.36
C ALA A 35 20.39 -0.06 8.66
N GLY A 36 20.07 0.75 7.66
CA GLY A 36 21.00 1.70 7.04
C GLY A 36 21.42 2.81 8.01
N GLU A 37 22.60 3.38 7.79
CA GLU A 37 23.16 4.41 8.69
C GLU A 37 22.42 5.74 8.67
N THR A 38 21.72 6.05 7.58
CA THR A 38 21.21 7.41 7.29
C THR A 38 19.70 7.52 7.26
N SER A 39 18.96 6.42 7.33
CA SER A 39 17.50 6.46 7.17
C SER A 39 16.78 6.54 8.52
N PRO A 40 16.12 7.69 8.84
CA PRO A 40 15.29 7.81 10.02
C PRO A 40 14.18 6.75 10.02
N GLY A 41 13.84 6.21 11.19
CA GLY A 41 12.75 5.25 11.35
C GLY A 41 13.11 3.80 11.02
N CYS A 42 14.33 3.49 10.53
CA CYS A 42 14.70 2.10 10.26
C CYS A 42 14.87 1.29 11.55
N VAL A 43 15.42 1.90 12.59
CA VAL A 43 15.62 1.27 13.91
C VAL A 43 14.26 0.92 14.51
N GLU A 44 13.33 1.87 14.52
CA GLU A 44 11.96 1.70 15.03
C GLU A 44 11.22 0.60 14.28
N ARG A 45 11.46 0.44 12.98
CA ARG A 45 10.89 -0.66 12.18
C ARG A 45 11.43 -2.02 12.61
N LEU A 46 12.74 -2.14 12.89
CA LEU A 46 13.31 -3.40 13.39
C LEU A 46 12.80 -3.75 14.79
N GLU A 47 12.70 -2.75 15.68
CA GLU A 47 12.13 -2.92 17.02
C GLU A 47 10.66 -3.34 16.96
N HIS A 48 9.89 -2.70 16.06
CA HIS A 48 8.48 -3.04 15.85
C HIS A 48 8.31 -4.47 15.33
N GLU A 49 9.10 -4.88 14.33
CA GLU A 49 9.06 -6.25 13.80
C GLU A 49 9.44 -7.28 14.89
N TYR A 50 10.45 -6.97 15.71
CA TYR A 50 10.82 -7.82 16.84
C TYR A 50 9.71 -7.93 17.89
N ALA A 51 8.99 -6.84 18.18
CA ALA A 51 7.86 -6.84 19.11
C ALA A 51 6.69 -7.73 18.65
N LEU A 52 6.59 -8.03 17.36
CA LEU A 52 5.60 -8.95 16.78
C LEU A 52 6.00 -10.43 16.85
N LYS A 53 7.17 -10.77 17.43
CA LYS A 53 7.73 -12.12 17.47
C LYS A 53 6.74 -13.22 17.90
N SER A 54 5.89 -12.95 18.87
CA SER A 54 4.89 -13.91 19.38
C SER A 54 3.69 -14.11 18.47
N GLU A 55 3.49 -13.23 17.49
CA GLU A 55 2.35 -13.26 16.58
C GLU A 55 2.72 -13.84 15.22
N LEU A 56 4.02 -13.79 14.87
CA LEU A 56 4.54 -14.34 13.63
C LEU A 56 4.77 -15.86 13.76
N ASP A 57 4.35 -16.60 12.74
CA ASP A 57 4.46 -18.06 12.70
C ASP A 57 5.37 -18.48 11.54
N ALA A 58 6.22 -19.48 11.79
CA ALA A 58 7.15 -20.01 10.82
C ALA A 58 6.48 -20.60 9.55
N ASP A 59 5.18 -20.91 9.62
CA ASP A 59 4.45 -21.42 8.47
C ASP A 59 4.24 -20.39 7.36
N TRP A 60 4.24 -19.09 7.69
CA TRP A 60 3.96 -18.01 6.73
C TRP A 60 4.89 -16.80 6.86
N ALA A 61 5.77 -16.72 7.85
CA ALA A 61 6.71 -15.62 8.03
C ALA A 61 8.11 -16.13 8.44
N ALA A 62 9.15 -15.32 8.15
CA ALA A 62 10.45 -15.46 8.78
C ALA A 62 10.35 -14.85 10.20
N ARG A 63 10.51 -15.70 11.23
CA ARG A 63 10.27 -15.27 12.62
C ARG A 63 11.47 -14.54 13.22
N PRO A 64 11.26 -13.44 13.94
CA PRO A 64 12.31 -12.80 14.74
C PRO A 64 12.87 -13.73 15.82
N VAL A 65 14.19 -13.81 15.89
CA VAL A 65 14.93 -14.57 16.91
C VAL A 65 15.48 -13.63 17.96
N ALA A 66 16.26 -12.63 17.52
CA ALA A 66 16.94 -11.66 18.38
C ALA A 66 17.02 -10.29 17.72
N LEU A 67 17.07 -9.26 18.55
CA LEU A 67 17.43 -7.91 18.17
C LEU A 67 18.78 -7.57 18.81
N THR A 68 19.78 -7.20 18.02
CA THR A 68 21.16 -7.03 18.47
C THR A 68 21.84 -5.87 17.74
N HIS A 69 23.08 -5.60 18.06
CA HIS A 69 23.93 -4.69 17.32
C HIS A 69 25.07 -5.49 16.66
N ASP A 70 25.24 -5.28 15.36
CA ASP A 70 26.39 -5.78 14.64
C ASP A 70 27.13 -4.61 13.98
N ASN A 71 28.44 -4.52 14.23
CA ASN A 71 29.28 -3.40 13.74
C ASN A 71 28.70 -1.99 14.04
N GLY A 72 28.06 -1.84 15.21
CA GLY A 72 27.44 -0.59 15.65
C GLY A 72 26.06 -0.29 15.04
N ARG A 73 25.51 -1.18 14.19
CA ARG A 73 24.21 -1.04 13.58
C ARG A 73 23.17 -1.92 14.26
N MET A 74 21.98 -1.38 14.47
CA MET A 74 20.84 -2.18 14.91
C MET A 74 20.54 -3.26 13.87
N THR A 75 20.39 -4.48 14.33
CA THR A 75 20.26 -5.65 13.48
C THR A 75 19.23 -6.62 14.04
N LEU A 76 18.29 -7.03 13.21
CA LEU A 76 17.28 -8.04 13.55
C LEU A 76 17.67 -9.39 12.95
N VAL A 77 17.76 -10.41 13.80
CA VAL A 77 18.02 -11.78 13.39
C VAL A 77 16.68 -12.50 13.25
N LEU A 78 16.45 -13.12 12.08
CA LEU A 78 15.26 -13.93 11.79
C LEU A 78 15.67 -15.39 11.56
N GLU A 79 14.75 -16.32 11.78
CA GLU A 79 14.87 -17.70 11.29
C GLU A 79 14.95 -17.66 9.75
N ASP A 80 15.88 -18.45 9.15
CA ASP A 80 15.93 -18.56 7.69
C ASP A 80 14.98 -19.66 7.20
N PRO A 81 13.86 -19.34 6.56
CA PRO A 81 12.95 -20.35 6.00
C PRO A 81 13.47 -20.93 4.68
N GLY A 82 14.65 -20.52 4.24
CA GLY A 82 15.14 -20.80 2.90
C GLY A 82 14.45 -19.97 1.81
N GLY A 83 14.75 -20.31 0.56
CA GLY A 83 14.17 -19.60 -0.59
C GLY A 83 14.94 -18.34 -0.99
N THR A 84 14.39 -17.63 -1.96
CA THR A 84 14.98 -16.42 -2.57
C THR A 84 13.94 -15.32 -2.57
N PRO A 85 14.30 -14.05 -2.38
CA PRO A 85 13.37 -12.95 -2.55
C PRO A 85 12.72 -12.95 -3.93
N LEU A 86 11.41 -12.73 -3.97
CA LEU A 86 10.60 -12.83 -5.19
C LEU A 86 11.01 -11.79 -6.25
N ASP A 87 11.55 -10.64 -5.85
CA ASP A 87 12.07 -9.61 -6.75
C ASP A 87 13.20 -10.13 -7.65
N ARG A 88 14.00 -11.09 -7.19
CA ARG A 88 15.02 -11.76 -8.00
C ARG A 88 14.45 -12.66 -9.09
N LEU A 89 13.19 -12.98 -9.00
CA LEU A 89 12.47 -13.81 -9.97
C LEU A 89 11.67 -12.96 -10.99
N LEU A 90 11.66 -11.65 -10.85
CA LEU A 90 10.96 -10.71 -11.73
C LEU A 90 11.76 -10.37 -13.01
N GLY A 91 11.25 -9.41 -13.79
CA GLY A 91 11.91 -8.90 -14.99
C GLY A 91 11.52 -9.62 -16.29
N ARG A 92 10.72 -10.69 -16.19
CA ARG A 92 10.07 -11.35 -17.33
C ARG A 92 8.75 -11.97 -16.91
N PRO A 93 7.75 -12.03 -17.82
CA PRO A 93 6.49 -12.70 -17.56
C PRO A 93 6.69 -14.15 -17.15
N ARG A 94 5.90 -14.61 -16.19
CA ARG A 94 5.85 -16.02 -15.79
C ARG A 94 4.74 -16.74 -16.52
N ASP A 95 4.99 -18.00 -16.87
CA ASP A 95 3.93 -18.87 -17.36
C ASP A 95 2.86 -19.11 -16.29
N VAL A 96 1.67 -19.51 -16.74
CA VAL A 96 0.49 -19.70 -15.88
C VAL A 96 0.75 -20.67 -14.73
N SER A 97 1.40 -21.80 -15.02
CA SER A 97 1.68 -22.82 -14.00
C SER A 97 2.64 -22.30 -12.93
N HIS A 98 3.69 -21.60 -13.34
CA HIS A 98 4.68 -21.05 -12.41
C HIS A 98 4.07 -19.92 -11.58
N PHE A 99 3.28 -19.06 -12.18
CA PHE A 99 2.52 -18.01 -11.49
C PHE A 99 1.61 -18.61 -10.41
N LEU A 100 0.77 -19.59 -10.75
CA LEU A 100 -0.18 -20.20 -9.80
C LEU A 100 0.52 -20.91 -8.64
N ARG A 101 1.68 -21.54 -8.88
CA ARG A 101 2.50 -22.16 -7.82
C ARG A 101 3.06 -21.17 -6.81
N ILE A 102 3.21 -19.89 -7.17
CA ILE A 102 3.63 -18.82 -6.26
C ILE A 102 2.41 -18.13 -5.67
N ALA A 103 1.43 -17.79 -6.49
CA ALA A 103 0.28 -16.96 -6.12
C ALA A 103 -0.63 -17.63 -5.07
N ILE A 104 -0.86 -18.95 -5.19
CA ILE A 104 -1.71 -19.69 -4.24
C ILE A 104 -1.09 -19.72 -2.85
N PRO A 105 0.15 -20.18 -2.64
CA PRO A 105 0.79 -20.15 -1.33
C PRO A 105 0.91 -18.73 -0.76
N LEU A 106 1.13 -17.73 -1.62
CA LEU A 106 1.24 -16.33 -1.20
C LEU A 106 -0.10 -15.80 -0.68
N ALA A 107 -1.21 -16.08 -1.37
CA ALA A 107 -2.55 -15.73 -0.90
C ALA A 107 -2.89 -16.50 0.40
N GLY A 108 -2.48 -17.76 0.52
CA GLY A 108 -2.64 -18.57 1.73
C GLY A 108 -1.84 -18.00 2.92
N ALA A 109 -0.59 -17.62 2.70
CA ALA A 109 0.23 -16.97 3.73
C ALA A 109 -0.41 -15.64 4.20
N LEU A 110 -0.90 -14.82 3.26
CA LEU A 110 -1.58 -13.57 3.59
C LEU A 110 -2.89 -13.80 4.38
N ARG A 111 -3.62 -14.86 4.05
CA ARG A 111 -4.79 -15.27 4.83
C ARG A 111 -4.44 -15.52 6.29
N HIS A 112 -3.32 -16.19 6.57
CA HIS A 112 -2.86 -16.44 7.95
C HIS A 112 -2.45 -15.14 8.66
N VAL A 113 -1.76 -14.21 7.99
CA VAL A 113 -1.47 -12.87 8.52
C VAL A 113 -2.76 -12.18 8.98
N HIS A 114 -3.76 -12.14 8.11
CA HIS A 114 -5.04 -11.48 8.39
C HIS A 114 -5.86 -12.21 9.48
N GLN A 115 -5.79 -13.54 9.56
CA GLN A 115 -6.44 -14.31 10.64
C GLN A 115 -5.85 -14.00 12.01
N ARG A 116 -4.54 -13.67 12.10
CA ARG A 116 -3.90 -13.18 13.34
C ARG A 116 -4.26 -11.73 13.68
N GLY A 117 -5.07 -11.06 12.85
CA GLY A 117 -5.45 -9.66 13.05
C GLY A 117 -4.37 -8.67 12.65
N LEU A 118 -3.34 -9.12 11.93
CA LEU A 118 -2.27 -8.28 11.41
C LEU A 118 -2.60 -7.75 10.02
N ILE A 119 -2.15 -6.53 9.74
CA ILE A 119 -2.11 -5.93 8.40
C ILE A 119 -0.63 -5.66 8.12
N HIS A 120 -0.10 -6.19 7.04
CA HIS A 120 1.34 -6.14 6.74
C HIS A 120 1.79 -4.74 6.31
N LYS A 121 1.03 -4.08 5.47
CA LYS A 121 1.20 -2.74 4.89
C LYS A 121 2.41 -2.52 3.98
N ASP A 122 3.33 -3.47 3.87
CA ASP A 122 4.51 -3.41 2.99
C ASP A 122 4.69 -4.70 2.15
N ILE A 123 3.59 -5.19 1.57
CA ILE A 123 3.65 -6.33 0.65
C ILE A 123 4.27 -5.90 -0.66
N LYS A 124 5.40 -6.53 -1.00
CA LYS A 124 6.15 -6.32 -2.25
C LYS A 124 7.07 -7.51 -2.49
N PRO A 125 7.53 -7.76 -3.72
CA PRO A 125 8.38 -8.91 -4.05
C PRO A 125 9.64 -9.03 -3.19
N ALA A 126 10.26 -7.90 -2.81
CA ALA A 126 11.44 -7.87 -1.96
C ALA A 126 11.19 -8.37 -0.52
N ASN A 127 9.93 -8.37 -0.05
CA ASN A 127 9.52 -8.85 1.28
C ASN A 127 8.90 -10.26 1.25
N ILE A 128 8.99 -10.97 0.13
CA ILE A 128 8.43 -12.30 -0.08
C ILE A 128 9.57 -13.28 -0.40
N LEU A 129 9.76 -14.29 0.41
CA LEU A 129 10.71 -15.37 0.16
C LEU A 129 9.98 -16.55 -0.49
N VAL A 130 10.50 -17.02 -1.62
CA VAL A 130 9.95 -18.18 -2.35
C VAL A 130 10.98 -19.29 -2.37
N ASN A 131 10.63 -20.45 -1.86
CA ASN A 131 11.45 -21.65 -1.94
C ASN A 131 11.05 -22.45 -3.19
N GLY A 132 11.90 -22.40 -4.20
CA GLY A 132 11.65 -23.07 -5.49
C GLY A 132 11.57 -24.60 -5.42
N ALA A 133 12.15 -25.22 -4.39
CA ALA A 133 12.15 -26.68 -4.22
C ALA A 133 10.85 -27.16 -3.54
N THR A 134 10.37 -26.44 -2.54
CA THR A 134 9.19 -26.83 -1.75
C THR A 134 7.91 -26.13 -2.18
N GLY A 135 8.01 -25.03 -2.94
CA GLY A 135 6.90 -24.13 -3.25
C GLY A 135 6.44 -23.26 -2.06
N ALA A 136 7.13 -23.34 -0.93
CA ALA A 136 6.78 -22.55 0.26
C ALA A 136 7.04 -21.06 0.03
N VAL A 137 6.11 -20.24 0.53
CA VAL A 137 6.21 -18.78 0.48
C VAL A 137 6.13 -18.23 1.91
N LYS A 138 7.03 -17.31 2.25
CA LYS A 138 7.11 -16.67 3.57
C LYS A 138 7.24 -15.16 3.43
N PHE A 139 6.57 -14.43 4.31
CA PHE A 139 6.73 -12.98 4.43
C PHE A 139 7.90 -12.59 5.33
N THR A 140 8.51 -11.44 5.02
CA THR A 140 9.46 -10.68 5.84
C THR A 140 9.03 -9.22 5.85
N GLY A 141 9.65 -8.38 6.71
CA GLY A 141 9.45 -6.93 6.65
C GLY A 141 8.16 -6.46 7.32
N PHE A 142 7.86 -6.98 8.52
CA PHE A 142 6.72 -6.55 9.35
C PHE A 142 6.97 -5.25 10.11
N GLY A 143 7.99 -4.49 9.76
CA GLY A 143 8.42 -3.28 10.49
C GLY A 143 7.39 -2.15 10.53
N ILE A 144 6.37 -2.17 9.67
CA ILE A 144 5.24 -1.21 9.68
C ILE A 144 3.87 -1.90 9.79
N ALA A 145 3.87 -3.20 10.12
CA ALA A 145 2.63 -3.94 10.26
C ALA A 145 1.75 -3.38 11.39
N SER A 146 0.44 -3.48 11.25
CA SER A 146 -0.52 -2.97 12.23
C SER A 146 -1.37 -4.10 12.81
N ARG A 147 -1.68 -3.99 14.12
CA ARG A 147 -2.67 -4.84 14.80
C ARG A 147 -4.08 -4.26 14.76
N LEU A 148 -4.23 -3.04 14.30
CA LEU A 148 -5.51 -2.35 14.26
C LEU A 148 -6.31 -2.85 13.05
N ALA A 149 -7.57 -3.18 13.30
CA ALA A 149 -8.50 -3.58 12.23
C ALA A 149 -8.72 -2.47 11.20
N ARG A 150 -8.51 -1.21 11.58
CA ARG A 150 -8.56 -0.02 10.73
C ARG A 150 -7.66 1.08 11.30
N GLU A 151 -6.91 1.70 10.41
CA GLU A 151 -6.01 2.80 10.76
C GLU A 151 -6.18 3.94 9.75
N ARG A 152 -6.26 5.18 10.24
CA ARG A 152 -6.21 6.36 9.37
C ARG A 152 -4.78 6.84 9.29
N GLN A 153 -4.22 6.83 8.10
CA GLN A 153 -2.91 7.42 7.85
C GLN A 153 -3.03 8.92 7.55
N ALA A 154 -2.14 9.71 8.14
CA ALA A 154 -1.88 11.06 7.70
C ALA A 154 -1.07 11.05 6.41
N PRO A 155 -1.20 12.04 5.52
CA PRO A 155 -0.33 12.16 4.36
C PRO A 155 1.13 12.31 4.80
N GLU A 156 1.97 11.37 4.38
CA GLU A 156 3.42 11.46 4.55
C GLU A 156 4.08 12.09 3.31
N PRO A 157 5.25 12.74 3.47
CA PRO A 157 6.02 13.22 2.33
C PRO A 157 6.37 12.05 1.39
N PRO A 158 6.21 12.20 0.06
CA PRO A 158 6.48 11.13 -0.90
C PRO A 158 7.92 10.59 -0.85
N GLU A 159 8.87 11.42 -0.43
CA GLU A 159 10.29 11.09 -0.34
C GLU A 159 10.61 10.07 0.76
N THR A 160 9.80 10.04 1.83
CA THR A 160 9.95 9.04 2.91
C THR A 160 9.38 7.67 2.52
N VAL A 161 8.67 7.61 1.41
CA VAL A 161 7.93 6.43 0.93
C VAL A 161 8.58 5.79 -0.31
N ALA A 162 9.70 6.37 -0.80
CA ALA A 162 10.42 5.88 -1.97
C ALA A 162 10.79 4.39 -1.84
N GLY A 163 10.49 3.60 -2.86
CA GLY A 163 10.70 2.15 -2.91
C GLY A 163 9.45 1.31 -2.59
N THR A 164 8.59 1.75 -1.71
CA THR A 164 7.32 1.09 -1.37
C THR A 164 6.15 1.63 -2.19
N LEU A 165 6.25 2.87 -2.68
CA LEU A 165 5.22 3.57 -3.44
C LEU A 165 4.62 2.76 -4.60
N ALA A 166 5.44 2.00 -5.31
CA ALA A 166 4.99 1.21 -6.47
C ALA A 166 3.95 0.14 -6.14
N TYR A 167 3.89 -0.31 -4.87
CA TYR A 167 2.97 -1.36 -4.39
C TYR A 167 1.91 -0.83 -3.43
N MET A 168 1.95 0.47 -3.13
CA MET A 168 1.13 1.09 -2.10
C MET A 168 -0.35 1.13 -2.52
N ALA A 169 -1.23 0.75 -1.61
CA ALA A 169 -2.67 0.89 -1.84
C ALA A 169 -3.09 2.38 -1.81
N PRO A 170 -4.12 2.76 -2.59
CA PRO A 170 -4.62 4.14 -2.64
C PRO A 170 -4.87 4.78 -1.28
N GLU A 171 -5.48 4.02 -0.35
CA GLU A 171 -5.80 4.46 1.01
C GLU A 171 -4.57 4.66 1.91
N GLN A 172 -3.47 3.94 1.64
CA GLN A 172 -2.21 4.10 2.38
C GLN A 172 -1.50 5.43 2.09
N THR A 173 -1.86 6.10 1.00
CA THR A 173 -1.27 7.39 0.63
C THR A 173 -1.65 8.53 1.60
N GLY A 174 -2.61 8.29 2.51
CA GLY A 174 -3.19 9.31 3.39
C GLY A 174 -4.00 10.39 2.65
N ARG A 175 -4.09 10.29 1.32
CA ARG A 175 -4.78 11.29 0.45
C ARG A 175 -6.22 10.88 0.13
N MET A 176 -6.65 9.73 0.59
CA MET A 176 -8.04 9.31 0.54
C MET A 176 -8.64 9.36 1.94
N ASN A 177 -9.94 9.76 2.03
CA ASN A 177 -10.67 9.68 3.30
C ASN A 177 -11.10 8.22 3.57
N ARG A 178 -10.12 7.34 3.66
CA ARG A 178 -10.28 5.90 3.85
C ARG A 178 -9.32 5.40 4.89
N SER A 179 -9.78 4.45 5.70
CA SER A 179 -8.92 3.74 6.62
C SER A 179 -8.11 2.66 5.90
N VAL A 180 -6.89 2.44 6.34
CA VAL A 180 -6.08 1.29 5.94
C VAL A 180 -6.59 0.07 6.70
N ASP A 181 -6.90 -1.00 5.97
CA ASP A 181 -7.31 -2.29 6.53
C ASP A 181 -6.67 -3.45 5.75
N SER A 182 -7.06 -4.69 6.04
CA SER A 182 -6.52 -5.89 5.38
C SER A 182 -6.64 -5.87 3.85
N ARG A 183 -7.57 -5.10 3.29
CA ARG A 183 -7.77 -4.97 1.83
C ARG A 183 -6.70 -4.10 1.16
N SER A 184 -5.94 -3.32 1.95
CA SER A 184 -4.75 -2.63 1.45
C SER A 184 -3.65 -3.63 1.07
N ASP A 185 -3.47 -4.68 1.87
CA ASP A 185 -2.55 -5.77 1.55
C ASP A 185 -3.00 -6.53 0.29
N LEU A 186 -4.31 -6.68 0.07
CA LEU A 186 -4.85 -7.31 -1.15
C LEU A 186 -4.55 -6.50 -2.41
N TYR A 187 -4.55 -5.17 -2.31
CA TYR A 187 -4.12 -4.31 -3.42
C TYR A 187 -2.62 -4.51 -3.74
N ALA A 188 -1.77 -4.48 -2.72
CA ALA A 188 -0.33 -4.71 -2.87
C ALA A 188 -0.01 -6.11 -3.43
N LEU A 189 -0.79 -7.13 -3.02
CA LEU A 189 -0.78 -8.47 -3.61
C LEU A 189 -1.15 -8.42 -5.10
N GLY A 190 -2.16 -7.63 -5.47
CA GLY A 190 -2.58 -7.40 -6.86
C GLY A 190 -1.47 -6.80 -7.72
N VAL A 191 -0.74 -5.80 -7.20
CA VAL A 191 0.43 -5.21 -7.88
C VAL A 191 1.53 -6.27 -8.07
N THR A 192 1.81 -7.06 -7.04
CA THR A 192 2.79 -8.17 -7.09
C THR A 192 2.40 -9.21 -8.15
N PHE A 193 1.14 -9.59 -8.23
CA PHE A 193 0.62 -10.53 -9.23
C PHE A 193 0.67 -9.96 -10.65
N TYR A 194 0.35 -8.67 -10.78
CA TYR A 194 0.46 -7.98 -12.06
C TYR A 194 1.89 -8.05 -12.59
N GLU A 195 2.87 -7.71 -11.75
CA GLU A 195 4.28 -7.73 -12.11
C GLU A 195 4.80 -9.15 -12.43
N LEU A 196 4.36 -10.16 -11.68
CA LEU A 196 4.68 -11.57 -11.98
C LEU A 196 4.16 -12.02 -13.35
N LEU A 197 2.97 -11.59 -13.74
CA LEU A 197 2.32 -12.00 -14.99
C LEU A 197 2.83 -11.22 -16.20
N THR A 198 3.13 -9.92 -16.03
CA THR A 198 3.50 -9.05 -17.15
C THR A 198 4.99 -8.77 -17.24
N GLY A 199 5.74 -8.98 -16.14
CA GLY A 199 7.15 -8.60 -16.02
C GLY A 199 7.36 -7.10 -15.74
N ALA A 200 6.29 -6.33 -15.58
CA ALA A 200 6.32 -4.88 -15.37
C ALA A 200 5.30 -4.44 -14.31
N LEU A 201 5.55 -3.32 -13.68
CA LEU A 201 4.60 -2.69 -12.75
C LEU A 201 3.36 -2.15 -13.50
N PRO A 202 2.16 -2.12 -12.85
CA PRO A 202 0.95 -1.55 -13.46
C PRO A 202 1.06 -0.05 -13.72
N PHE A 203 1.89 0.64 -12.92
CA PHE A 203 2.14 2.07 -13.04
C PHE A 203 3.61 2.37 -12.88
N THR A 204 4.11 3.28 -13.72
CA THR A 204 5.45 3.86 -13.64
C THR A 204 5.33 5.36 -13.84
N ALA A 205 6.03 6.14 -13.04
CA ALA A 205 6.12 7.58 -13.16
C ALA A 205 7.49 8.04 -12.66
N ALA A 206 8.01 9.14 -13.21
CA ALA A 206 9.26 9.72 -12.78
C ALA A 206 9.08 10.52 -11.48
N ASP A 207 7.90 11.10 -11.28
CA ASP A 207 7.52 11.85 -10.09
C ASP A 207 6.77 10.94 -9.11
N PRO A 208 7.19 10.85 -7.83
CA PRO A 208 6.47 10.12 -6.79
C PRO A 208 5.00 10.54 -6.62
N ILE A 209 4.69 11.83 -6.80
CA ILE A 209 3.32 12.34 -6.70
C ILE A 209 2.46 11.85 -7.86
N GLU A 210 3.01 11.80 -9.07
CA GLU A 210 2.32 11.22 -10.23
C GLU A 210 2.05 9.72 -10.00
N LEU A 211 3.00 8.99 -9.42
CA LEU A 211 2.82 7.57 -9.09
C LEU A 211 1.70 7.37 -8.07
N ILE A 212 1.64 8.19 -7.03
CA ILE A 212 0.53 8.22 -6.07
C ILE A 212 -0.81 8.46 -6.80
N HIS A 213 -0.85 9.42 -7.73
CA HIS A 213 -2.03 9.68 -8.53
C HIS A 213 -2.45 8.48 -9.37
N CYS A 214 -1.50 7.77 -9.97
CA CYS A 214 -1.78 6.54 -10.71
C CYS A 214 -2.47 5.49 -9.82
N HIS A 215 -1.99 5.30 -8.57
CA HIS A 215 -2.63 4.38 -7.63
C HIS A 215 -4.05 4.83 -7.24
N ILE A 216 -4.30 6.13 -7.09
CA ILE A 216 -5.61 6.65 -6.68
C ILE A 216 -6.64 6.63 -7.81
N ALA A 217 -6.25 7.01 -9.04
CA ALA A 217 -7.21 7.39 -10.08
C ALA A 217 -7.04 6.69 -11.43
N ARG A 218 -5.83 6.19 -11.76
CA ARG A 218 -5.58 5.62 -13.08
C ARG A 218 -5.90 4.12 -13.08
N GLU A 219 -6.70 3.67 -14.05
CA GLU A 219 -6.90 2.24 -14.28
C GLU A 219 -5.67 1.62 -14.95
N PRO A 220 -5.16 0.47 -14.46
CA PRO A 220 -4.07 -0.23 -15.11
C PRO A 220 -4.56 -0.93 -16.38
N VAL A 221 -3.66 -1.13 -17.34
CA VAL A 221 -3.95 -1.96 -18.51
C VAL A 221 -4.14 -3.41 -18.05
N PRO A 222 -5.23 -4.10 -18.42
CA PRO A 222 -5.42 -5.49 -18.02
C PRO A 222 -4.26 -6.40 -18.47
N PRO A 223 -3.73 -7.29 -17.61
CA PRO A 223 -2.59 -8.16 -17.94
C PRO A 223 -2.76 -8.97 -19.24
N HIS A 224 -3.97 -9.43 -19.56
CA HIS A 224 -4.23 -10.22 -20.77
C HIS A 224 -4.15 -9.40 -22.06
N GLU A 225 -4.25 -8.07 -22.00
CA GLU A 225 -4.03 -7.18 -23.16
C GLU A 225 -2.54 -6.99 -23.44
N LEU A 226 -1.68 -7.11 -22.41
CA LEU A 226 -0.22 -7.04 -22.57
C LEU A 226 0.39 -8.38 -22.96
N ALA A 227 -0.23 -9.48 -22.54
CA ALA A 227 0.24 -10.84 -22.80
C ALA A 227 -0.93 -11.70 -23.29
N SER A 228 -1.08 -11.82 -24.62
CA SER A 228 -2.20 -12.52 -25.27
C SER A 228 -2.32 -14.00 -24.93
N ALA A 229 -1.26 -14.64 -24.45
CA ALA A 229 -1.27 -16.01 -23.96
C ALA A 229 -1.83 -16.17 -22.54
N LEU A 230 -2.09 -15.06 -21.85
CA LEU A 230 -2.58 -15.09 -20.48
C LEU A 230 -4.09 -15.30 -20.45
N PRO A 231 -4.61 -16.32 -19.72
CA PRO A 231 -6.05 -16.53 -19.56
C PRO A 231 -6.73 -15.31 -18.94
N ALA A 232 -7.83 -14.84 -19.56
CA ALA A 232 -8.59 -13.69 -19.08
C ALA A 232 -9.04 -13.79 -17.61
N PRO A 233 -9.45 -14.96 -17.05
CA PRO A 233 -9.81 -15.06 -15.64
C PRO A 233 -8.67 -14.69 -14.67
N LEU A 234 -7.42 -15.01 -14.97
CA LEU A 234 -6.29 -14.60 -14.14
C LEU A 234 -6.10 -13.08 -14.17
N SER A 235 -6.23 -12.48 -15.36
CA SER A 235 -6.22 -11.02 -15.49
C SER A 235 -7.36 -10.38 -14.70
N MET A 236 -8.57 -10.94 -14.73
CA MET A 236 -9.72 -10.42 -13.98
C MET A 236 -9.50 -10.50 -12.47
N ILE A 237 -8.86 -11.56 -11.94
CA ILE A 237 -8.50 -11.66 -10.51
C ILE A 237 -7.58 -10.50 -10.14
N VAL A 238 -6.53 -10.25 -10.95
CA VAL A 238 -5.59 -9.16 -10.70
C VAL A 238 -6.28 -7.80 -10.78
N MET A 239 -7.12 -7.57 -11.79
CA MET A 239 -7.86 -6.31 -11.92
C MET A 239 -8.82 -6.07 -10.76
N LYS A 240 -9.48 -7.13 -10.24
CA LYS A 240 -10.31 -7.03 -9.05
C LYS A 240 -9.51 -6.67 -7.80
N LEU A 241 -8.29 -7.20 -7.64
CA LEU A 241 -7.38 -6.81 -6.54
C LEU A 241 -6.95 -5.33 -6.67
N LEU A 242 -6.73 -4.83 -7.88
CA LEU A 242 -6.30 -3.47 -8.18
C LEU A 242 -7.44 -2.43 -8.23
N ALA A 243 -8.68 -2.82 -7.93
CA ALA A 243 -9.79 -1.89 -7.85
C ALA A 243 -9.48 -0.75 -6.86
N LYS A 244 -9.84 0.50 -7.23
CA LYS A 244 -9.50 1.70 -6.46
C LYS A 244 -10.25 1.77 -5.14
N THR A 245 -11.46 1.27 -5.14
CA THR A 245 -12.35 1.23 -3.98
C THR A 245 -12.20 -0.11 -3.26
N CYS A 246 -11.89 -0.11 -1.97
CA CYS A 246 -11.68 -1.33 -1.17
C CYS A 246 -12.89 -2.28 -1.24
N GLU A 247 -14.10 -1.73 -1.31
CA GLU A 247 -15.35 -2.49 -1.39
C GLU A 247 -15.51 -3.26 -2.71
N GLU A 248 -14.81 -2.87 -3.75
CA GLU A 248 -14.84 -3.52 -5.08
C GLU A 248 -13.76 -4.60 -5.23
N ARG A 249 -12.78 -4.61 -4.30
CA ARG A 249 -11.75 -5.66 -4.25
C ARG A 249 -12.31 -6.96 -3.70
N TYR A 250 -11.47 -8.00 -3.68
CA TYR A 250 -11.69 -9.10 -2.75
C TYR A 250 -11.74 -8.57 -1.32
N GLN A 251 -12.59 -9.18 -0.49
CA GLN A 251 -12.71 -8.78 0.91
C GLN A 251 -11.76 -9.60 1.81
N THR A 252 -11.31 -10.76 1.33
CA THR A 252 -10.43 -11.67 2.07
C THR A 252 -9.35 -12.27 1.17
N ALA A 253 -8.19 -12.59 1.75
CA ALA A 253 -7.16 -13.37 1.05
C ALA A 253 -7.63 -14.82 0.79
N ALA A 254 -8.57 -15.33 1.57
CA ALA A 254 -9.18 -16.64 1.35
C ALA A 254 -9.99 -16.69 0.04
N GLY A 255 -10.74 -15.63 -0.28
CA GLY A 255 -11.45 -15.51 -1.54
C GLY A 255 -10.51 -15.51 -2.74
N VAL A 256 -9.38 -14.81 -2.63
CA VAL A 256 -8.32 -14.82 -3.66
C VAL A 256 -7.73 -16.22 -3.83
N GLU A 257 -7.36 -16.87 -2.72
CA GLU A 257 -6.81 -18.23 -2.73
C GLU A 257 -7.75 -19.23 -3.40
N ALA A 258 -9.06 -19.14 -3.09
CA ALA A 258 -10.08 -20.04 -3.65
C ALA A 258 -10.19 -19.90 -5.17
N ASP A 259 -10.25 -18.66 -5.69
CA ASP A 259 -10.33 -18.42 -7.13
C ASP A 259 -9.05 -18.85 -7.86
N LEU A 260 -7.87 -18.61 -7.27
CA LEU A 260 -6.58 -19.07 -7.82
C LEU A 260 -6.52 -20.61 -7.86
N ARG A 261 -6.98 -21.31 -6.82
CA ARG A 261 -7.03 -22.79 -6.79
C ARG A 261 -7.98 -23.32 -7.86
N ARG A 262 -9.11 -22.66 -8.09
CA ARG A 262 -10.03 -22.99 -9.19
C ARG A 262 -9.34 -22.84 -10.55
N CYS A 263 -8.57 -21.75 -10.73
CA CYS A 263 -7.76 -21.55 -11.94
C CYS A 263 -6.75 -22.68 -12.13
N LEU A 264 -6.04 -23.07 -11.07
CA LEU A 264 -5.06 -24.16 -11.14
C LEU A 264 -5.70 -25.49 -11.57
N THR A 265 -6.81 -25.87 -10.92
CA THR A 265 -7.54 -27.10 -11.26
C THR A 265 -7.99 -27.11 -12.72
N ALA A 266 -8.53 -25.98 -13.22
CA ALA A 266 -8.93 -25.88 -14.61
C ALA A 266 -7.75 -25.95 -15.58
N TRP A 267 -6.65 -25.29 -15.23
CA TRP A 267 -5.44 -25.27 -16.05
C TRP A 267 -4.78 -26.65 -16.14
N GLU A 268 -4.68 -27.36 -15.02
CA GLU A 268 -4.08 -28.72 -14.98
C GLU A 268 -4.96 -29.74 -15.69
N SER A 269 -6.28 -29.58 -15.62
CA SER A 269 -7.22 -30.54 -16.23
C SER A 269 -7.44 -30.33 -17.72
N PHE A 270 -7.46 -29.05 -18.17
CA PHE A 270 -7.93 -28.71 -19.52
C PHE A 270 -6.96 -27.85 -20.31
N GLY A 271 -5.83 -27.38 -19.72
CA GLY A 271 -4.89 -26.45 -20.34
C GLY A 271 -5.50 -25.08 -20.65
N ARG A 272 -6.68 -24.79 -20.12
CA ARG A 272 -7.40 -23.51 -20.27
C ARG A 272 -8.19 -23.18 -19.04
N ILE A 273 -8.51 -21.91 -18.85
CA ILE A 273 -9.36 -21.42 -17.76
C ILE A 273 -10.56 -20.70 -18.39
N ASP A 274 -11.73 -21.29 -18.28
CA ASP A 274 -12.96 -20.68 -18.76
C ASP A 274 -13.43 -19.58 -17.77
N PRO A 275 -14.11 -18.51 -18.24
CA PRO A 275 -14.64 -17.46 -17.39
C PRO A 275 -15.56 -17.99 -16.30
N PHE A 276 -15.44 -17.46 -15.09
CA PHE A 276 -16.30 -17.80 -13.95
C PHE A 276 -16.54 -16.56 -13.07
N PRO A 277 -17.63 -16.54 -12.28
CA PRO A 277 -17.87 -15.47 -11.32
C PRO A 277 -16.79 -15.46 -10.23
N LEU A 278 -16.11 -14.31 -10.05
CA LEU A 278 -15.05 -14.14 -9.06
C LEU A 278 -15.62 -13.86 -7.67
N GLY A 279 -14.95 -14.39 -6.64
CA GLY A 279 -15.25 -14.09 -5.25
C GLY A 279 -16.48 -14.83 -4.71
N LEU A 280 -16.89 -15.95 -5.28
CA LEU A 280 -18.02 -16.75 -4.75
C LEU A 280 -17.78 -17.25 -3.32
N GLN A 281 -16.52 -17.44 -2.93
CA GLN A 281 -16.10 -17.85 -1.58
C GLN A 281 -15.48 -16.70 -0.79
N ASP A 282 -15.64 -15.46 -1.24
CA ASP A 282 -15.06 -14.27 -0.62
C ASP A 282 -16.01 -13.70 0.44
N ALA A 283 -16.25 -14.45 1.50
CA ALA A 283 -17.05 -14.02 2.64
C ALA A 283 -16.14 -13.58 3.79
N SER A 284 -16.33 -12.34 4.25
CA SER A 284 -15.62 -11.84 5.44
C SER A 284 -16.36 -12.30 6.71
N ASP A 285 -15.64 -12.94 7.63
CA ASP A 285 -16.15 -13.29 8.97
C ASP A 285 -16.31 -12.06 9.88
N ARG A 286 -15.83 -10.89 9.43
CA ARG A 286 -15.89 -9.63 10.18
C ARG A 286 -16.89 -8.69 9.55
N LEU A 287 -17.73 -8.08 10.39
CA LEU A 287 -18.60 -7.00 9.95
C LEU A 287 -17.74 -5.78 9.56
N MET A 288 -17.64 -5.54 8.26
CA MET A 288 -16.95 -4.38 7.72
C MET A 288 -18.00 -3.32 7.37
N ILE A 289 -18.00 -2.21 8.12
CA ILE A 289 -18.84 -1.06 7.78
C ILE A 289 -18.22 -0.37 6.57
N PRO A 290 -18.91 -0.29 5.42
CA PRO A 290 -18.38 0.38 4.24
C PRO A 290 -18.13 1.86 4.53
N GLU A 291 -16.97 2.38 4.10
CA GLU A 291 -16.66 3.83 4.13
C GLU A 291 -17.04 4.53 2.83
N LYS A 292 -17.56 3.80 1.85
CA LYS A 292 -18.12 4.36 0.61
C LYS A 292 -19.35 5.19 0.94
N LEU A 293 -19.41 6.39 0.39
CA LEU A 293 -20.58 7.25 0.50
C LEU A 293 -21.64 6.78 -0.48
N TYR A 294 -22.76 6.30 0.04
CA TYR A 294 -23.91 5.92 -0.75
C TYR A 294 -24.95 7.04 -0.75
N GLY A 295 -25.58 7.27 -1.91
CA GLY A 295 -26.64 8.28 -2.06
C GLY A 295 -26.17 9.71 -1.92
N ARG A 296 -24.90 10.01 -2.17
CA ARG A 296 -24.28 11.34 -2.14
C ARG A 296 -23.61 11.72 -3.45
N GLU A 297 -23.92 10.99 -4.51
CA GLU A 297 -23.31 11.17 -5.83
C GLU A 297 -23.60 12.57 -6.40
N GLY A 298 -24.80 13.10 -6.16
CA GLY A 298 -25.22 14.43 -6.60
C GLY A 298 -24.44 15.56 -5.91
N GLU A 299 -24.25 15.46 -4.60
CA GLU A 299 -23.47 16.43 -3.81
C GLU A 299 -21.99 16.41 -4.21
N ILE A 300 -21.43 15.22 -4.39
CA ILE A 300 -20.05 15.03 -4.85
C ILE A 300 -19.89 15.63 -6.26
N ALA A 301 -20.79 15.33 -7.20
CA ALA A 301 -20.75 15.87 -8.55
C ALA A 301 -20.83 17.42 -8.55
N THR A 302 -21.63 18.00 -7.66
CA THR A 302 -21.74 19.47 -7.50
C THR A 302 -20.43 20.09 -7.04
N LEU A 303 -19.76 19.46 -6.05
CA LEU A 303 -18.45 19.91 -5.55
C LEU A 303 -17.36 19.80 -6.62
N LEU A 304 -17.33 18.70 -7.36
CA LEU A 304 -16.38 18.49 -8.46
C LEU A 304 -16.59 19.49 -9.60
N ALA A 305 -17.84 19.76 -9.97
CA ALA A 305 -18.15 20.77 -10.98
C ALA A 305 -17.74 22.18 -10.55
N ALA A 306 -17.88 22.53 -9.26
CA ALA A 306 -17.38 23.77 -8.70
C ALA A 306 -15.85 23.87 -8.82
N PHE A 307 -15.15 22.82 -8.44
CA PHE A 307 -13.69 22.74 -8.58
C PHE A 307 -13.24 22.89 -10.04
N ASP A 308 -13.88 22.18 -10.96
CA ASP A 308 -13.55 22.26 -12.39
C ASP A 308 -13.78 23.65 -12.97
N ARG A 309 -14.82 24.39 -12.52
CA ARG A 309 -15.05 25.79 -12.91
C ARG A 309 -13.91 26.70 -12.47
N VAL A 310 -13.44 26.55 -11.22
CA VAL A 310 -12.29 27.30 -10.68
C VAL A 310 -11.02 27.02 -11.49
N VAL A 311 -10.75 25.75 -11.80
CA VAL A 311 -9.57 25.34 -12.57
C VAL A 311 -9.62 25.92 -13.99
N LYS A 312 -10.80 25.90 -14.65
CA LYS A 312 -10.96 26.35 -16.04
C LYS A 312 -10.97 27.87 -16.17
N HIS A 313 -11.60 28.58 -15.24
CA HIS A 313 -11.85 30.01 -15.37
C HIS A 313 -10.95 30.88 -14.48
N GLY A 314 -10.20 30.28 -13.55
CA GLY A 314 -9.26 30.99 -12.69
C GLY A 314 -9.90 31.90 -11.63
N GLY A 315 -11.23 31.82 -11.43
CA GLY A 315 -11.94 32.52 -10.39
C GLY A 315 -11.87 31.82 -9.04
N SER A 316 -12.45 32.47 -8.00
CA SER A 316 -12.69 31.82 -6.70
C SER A 316 -14.17 31.44 -6.57
N GLU A 317 -14.46 30.31 -5.97
CA GLU A 317 -15.82 29.84 -5.72
C GLU A 317 -15.95 29.40 -4.25
N LEU A 318 -17.04 29.81 -3.61
CA LEU A 318 -17.39 29.41 -2.24
C LEU A 318 -18.51 28.37 -2.30
N VAL A 319 -18.27 27.21 -1.76
CA VAL A 319 -19.28 26.16 -1.62
C VAL A 319 -19.58 25.93 -0.14
N LEU A 320 -20.85 26.03 0.24
CA LEU A 320 -21.32 25.81 1.59
C LEU A 320 -21.99 24.45 1.70
N VAL A 321 -21.42 23.58 2.54
CA VAL A 321 -21.99 22.25 2.83
C VAL A 321 -22.63 22.29 4.22
N SER A 322 -23.97 22.27 4.29
CA SER A 322 -24.75 22.36 5.52
C SER A 322 -25.51 21.08 5.81
N GLY A 323 -25.86 20.85 7.08
CA GLY A 323 -26.62 19.68 7.53
C GLY A 323 -26.35 19.35 9.00
N TYR A 324 -27.11 18.44 9.56
CA TYR A 324 -26.97 18.01 10.95
C TYR A 324 -25.61 17.39 11.28
N SER A 325 -25.22 17.41 12.56
CA SER A 325 -23.99 16.73 13.00
C SER A 325 -24.08 15.23 12.71
N GLY A 326 -22.96 14.63 12.26
CA GLY A 326 -22.91 13.20 11.91
C GLY A 326 -23.44 12.80 10.53
N ILE A 327 -24.10 13.70 9.76
CA ILE A 327 -24.71 13.37 8.45
C ILE A 327 -23.69 13.10 7.32
N GLY A 328 -22.39 13.23 7.59
CA GLY A 328 -21.34 12.94 6.60
C GLY A 328 -20.84 14.16 5.81
N LYS A 329 -21.06 15.41 6.27
CA LYS A 329 -20.57 16.62 5.58
C LYS A 329 -19.08 16.58 5.26
N SER A 330 -18.27 16.26 6.26
CA SER A 330 -16.80 16.16 6.11
C SER A 330 -16.41 15.03 5.15
N SER A 331 -17.16 13.94 5.13
CA SER A 331 -16.89 12.82 4.23
C SER A 331 -17.14 13.22 2.77
N VAL A 332 -18.21 13.99 2.48
CA VAL A 332 -18.48 14.52 1.14
C VAL A 332 -17.40 15.50 0.68
N VAL A 333 -16.97 16.41 1.56
CA VAL A 333 -15.89 17.38 1.25
C VAL A 333 -14.56 16.65 1.00
N ASN A 334 -14.28 15.62 1.77
CA ASN A 334 -13.05 14.83 1.62
C ASN A 334 -12.99 13.99 0.33
N GLU A 335 -14.11 13.75 -0.36
CA GLU A 335 -14.11 13.13 -1.68
C GLU A 335 -13.37 13.99 -2.73
N LEU A 336 -13.25 15.32 -2.50
CA LEU A 336 -12.43 16.18 -3.34
C LEU A 336 -10.94 15.82 -3.34
N HIS A 337 -10.43 15.17 -2.28
CA HIS A 337 -9.03 14.72 -2.25
C HIS A 337 -8.68 13.79 -3.42
N LYS A 338 -9.65 13.03 -3.93
CA LYS A 338 -9.44 12.11 -5.06
C LYS A 338 -9.14 12.84 -6.37
N VAL A 339 -9.59 14.08 -6.49
CA VAL A 339 -9.52 14.86 -7.73
C VAL A 339 -8.52 16.00 -7.62
N ILE A 340 -8.34 16.55 -6.40
CA ILE A 340 -7.36 17.59 -6.10
C ILE A 340 -6.01 16.93 -5.84
N VAL A 341 -5.35 16.48 -6.90
CA VAL A 341 -3.96 16.02 -6.87
C VAL A 341 -3.19 16.89 -7.84
N LEU A 342 -1.96 17.27 -7.46
CA LEU A 342 -1.07 17.98 -8.36
C LEU A 342 -1.07 17.34 -9.77
N PRO A 343 -1.17 18.11 -10.87
CA PRO A 343 -0.98 19.56 -10.96
C PRO A 343 -2.24 20.42 -10.79
N ARG A 344 -3.38 19.86 -10.38
CA ARG A 344 -4.67 20.56 -10.39
C ARG A 344 -4.92 21.45 -9.17
N GLY A 345 -4.28 21.19 -8.01
CA GLY A 345 -4.48 22.01 -6.83
C GLY A 345 -3.84 21.46 -5.56
N ILE A 346 -3.90 22.23 -4.49
CA ILE A 346 -3.46 21.87 -3.13
C ILE A 346 -4.68 21.88 -2.23
N PHE A 347 -4.85 20.86 -1.41
CA PHE A 347 -5.91 20.79 -0.41
C PHE A 347 -5.36 21.17 0.96
N ILE A 348 -5.97 22.19 1.58
CA ILE A 348 -5.69 22.59 2.96
C ILE A 348 -6.96 22.53 3.77
N SER A 349 -6.88 22.16 5.04
CA SER A 349 -8.02 22.09 5.93
C SER A 349 -7.73 22.77 7.27
N GLY A 350 -8.73 23.41 7.83
CA GLY A 350 -8.71 23.98 9.16
C GLY A 350 -10.03 23.73 9.86
N LYS A 351 -10.00 23.34 11.14
CA LYS A 351 -11.19 23.09 11.94
C LYS A 351 -11.42 24.26 12.89
N PHE A 352 -12.63 24.83 12.86
CA PHE A 352 -13.05 25.81 13.86
C PHE A 352 -13.40 25.08 15.16
N ASP A 353 -12.67 25.37 16.23
CA ASP A 353 -12.97 24.84 17.58
C ASP A 353 -13.57 25.94 18.45
N LEU A 354 -14.76 25.67 18.97
CA LEU A 354 -15.47 26.57 19.87
C LEU A 354 -14.70 26.85 21.18
N ARG A 355 -13.76 25.97 21.56
CA ARG A 355 -12.92 26.13 22.75
C ARG A 355 -11.75 27.09 22.56
N LEU A 356 -11.38 27.40 21.30
CA LEU A 356 -10.29 28.30 20.95
C LEU A 356 -10.78 29.69 20.52
N ARG A 357 -11.89 30.18 21.11
CA ARG A 357 -12.50 31.46 20.78
C ARG A 357 -11.57 32.66 20.92
N ASP A 358 -10.55 32.58 21.75
CA ASP A 358 -9.63 33.68 22.09
C ASP A 358 -8.44 33.82 21.11
N SER A 359 -8.34 32.96 20.12
CA SER A 359 -7.26 33.03 19.11
C SER A 359 -7.83 33.37 17.74
N PRO A 360 -7.90 34.67 17.36
CA PRO A 360 -8.32 35.08 16.02
C PRO A 360 -7.43 34.44 14.97
N HIS A 361 -8.01 33.94 13.87
CA HIS A 361 -7.30 33.30 12.76
C HIS A 361 -6.67 31.93 13.04
N SER A 362 -6.88 31.29 14.20
CA SER A 362 -6.33 29.97 14.51
C SER A 362 -6.65 28.91 13.45
N THR A 363 -7.87 28.93 12.92
CA THR A 363 -8.31 28.01 11.84
C THR A 363 -7.55 28.24 10.53
N LEU A 364 -7.26 29.49 10.18
CA LEU A 364 -6.46 29.82 9.00
C LEU A 364 -4.99 29.43 9.22
N ALA A 365 -4.44 29.73 10.40
CA ALA A 365 -3.09 29.32 10.76
C ALA A 365 -2.93 27.81 10.68
N GLN A 366 -3.89 27.05 11.19
CA GLN A 366 -3.91 25.60 11.12
C GLN A 366 -3.97 25.09 9.65
N ALA A 367 -4.80 25.71 8.81
CA ALA A 367 -4.86 25.38 7.40
C ALA A 367 -3.53 25.66 6.67
N PHE A 368 -2.89 26.80 6.95
CA PHE A 368 -1.58 27.16 6.38
C PHE A 368 -0.42 26.30 6.93
N GLN A 369 -0.49 25.87 8.18
CA GLN A 369 0.50 24.91 8.72
C GLN A 369 0.50 23.59 7.93
N GLY A 370 -0.66 23.12 7.47
CA GLY A 370 -0.77 21.98 6.58
C GLY A 370 -0.28 22.23 5.15
N LEU A 371 -0.16 23.49 4.72
CA LEU A 371 0.36 23.88 3.41
C LEU A 371 1.88 23.86 3.36
N ILE A 372 2.55 24.29 4.44
CA ILE A 372 4.01 24.47 4.49
C ILE A 372 4.76 23.18 4.08
N PRO A 373 4.47 21.99 4.63
CA PRO A 373 5.13 20.76 4.19
C PRO A 373 4.88 20.43 2.71
N GLN A 374 3.70 20.75 2.20
CA GLN A 374 3.36 20.48 0.80
C GLN A 374 4.09 21.41 -0.19
N LEU A 375 4.46 22.61 0.26
CA LEU A 375 5.23 23.58 -0.54
C LEU A 375 6.74 23.34 -0.43
N LEU A 376 7.24 22.96 0.75
CA LEU A 376 8.67 22.74 0.98
C LEU A 376 9.17 21.44 0.33
N ASN A 377 8.30 20.47 0.15
CA ASN A 377 8.60 19.20 -0.54
C ASN A 377 8.49 19.31 -2.08
N GLY A 378 8.01 20.44 -2.62
CA GLY A 378 8.14 20.78 -4.04
C GLY A 378 9.55 21.32 -4.29
N GLN A 379 10.24 20.84 -5.33
CA GLN A 379 11.60 21.28 -5.69
C GLN A 379 11.70 22.80 -5.69
N THR A 380 12.80 23.32 -5.16
CA THR A 380 13.12 24.75 -5.01
C THR A 380 13.01 25.58 -6.29
N ASP A 381 12.96 24.96 -7.46
CA ASP A 381 12.78 25.61 -8.75
C ASP A 381 11.34 26.08 -9.05
N ASP A 382 10.36 25.67 -8.26
CA ASP A 382 8.95 26.04 -8.45
C ASP A 382 8.48 27.26 -7.61
N ILE A 383 9.34 27.85 -6.79
CA ILE A 383 8.99 29.03 -5.96
C ILE A 383 8.48 30.21 -6.81
N PRO A 384 9.07 30.58 -7.97
CA PRO A 384 8.52 31.63 -8.84
C PRO A 384 7.16 31.27 -9.46
N ARG A 385 6.87 29.97 -9.63
CA ARG A 385 5.56 29.47 -10.13
C ARG A 385 4.48 29.45 -9.05
N CYS A 386 4.84 29.41 -7.77
CA CYS A 386 3.89 29.51 -6.67
C CYS A 386 3.22 30.89 -6.58
N GLU A 387 3.91 31.99 -6.88
CA GLU A 387 3.28 33.32 -6.91
C GLU A 387 2.17 33.41 -7.95
N THR A 388 2.33 32.75 -9.09
CA THR A 388 1.28 32.70 -10.15
C THR A 388 0.20 31.64 -9.84
N ARG A 389 0.53 30.57 -9.09
CA ARG A 389 -0.41 29.51 -8.67
C ARG A 389 -1.22 29.86 -7.42
N SER A 390 -0.71 30.71 -6.52
CA SER A 390 -1.42 31.18 -5.32
C SER A 390 -2.76 31.86 -5.62
N ARG A 391 -3.01 32.24 -6.86
CA ARG A 391 -4.30 32.77 -7.32
C ARG A 391 -5.39 31.71 -7.55
N LYS A 392 -5.09 30.40 -7.39
CA LYS A 392 -6.03 29.29 -7.62
C LYS A 392 -6.34 28.50 -6.34
N LEU A 393 -6.48 29.18 -5.22
CA LEU A 393 -6.87 28.55 -3.96
C LEU A 393 -8.40 28.46 -3.86
N LEU A 394 -8.92 27.24 -3.71
CA LEU A 394 -10.31 26.98 -3.34
C LEU A 394 -10.41 26.91 -1.81
N ALA A 395 -11.12 27.81 -1.18
CA ALA A 395 -11.43 27.73 0.25
C ALA A 395 -12.82 27.09 0.45
N ILE A 396 -12.85 25.91 1.07
CA ILE A 396 -14.11 25.23 1.43
C ILE A 396 -14.28 25.34 2.94
N ARG A 397 -15.41 25.92 3.36
CA ARG A 397 -15.81 26.01 4.76
C ARG A 397 -16.96 25.04 5.03
N ALA A 398 -16.74 24.05 5.89
CA ALA A 398 -17.81 23.26 6.47
C ALA A 398 -18.35 24.01 7.70
N ALA A 399 -19.61 24.39 7.67
CA ALA A 399 -20.31 24.94 8.84
C ALA A 399 -20.83 23.78 9.71
N CYS A 400 -20.53 23.82 11.01
CA CYS A 400 -21.10 22.90 12.01
C CYS A 400 -22.54 23.23 12.32
#